data_703a6d792923d54e9a8dab508b25139c
#
_entry.id   703a6d792923d54e9a8dab508b25139c
#
_cell.length_a   1.000
_cell.length_b   1.000
_cell.length_c   1.000
_cell.angle_alpha   90.00
_cell.angle_beta   90.00
_cell.angle_gamma   90.00
#
_symmetry.space_group_name_H-M   'P 1'
#
loop_
_entity.id
_entity.type
_entity.pdbx_description
1 polymer ?
#
loop_
_entity_poly.entity_id
_entity_poly.type
_entity_poly.pdbx_seq_one_letter_code
_entity_poly.pdbx_strand_id
1 'polypeptide(L)'
;TSPVSYCQNATASPLQATGTNLLWYTTATGGTGSPTAPTPSTTTIGSTTYYVTQTIGSCESARLPIVVNVTANTPAPTVTSPVNYCQNGAAVQLTATGTSLLWYTTATGGTGSSTAPTPSTTTIGSISYYVSQTQSCGESPRAVIVVNVSAVPAAPGVTSPLTYCQNVTAVALTATGTNLLWYTVATGGTGSATPPIPSTATAGSTAWYVSQSNNGCESPRASITVNVNAAPGIPTVTTPVTYCQNAAAVPLTATGTALLWYTTATGGTGVATAPTPSTATAGSTNYYVTQTISGCESQRAVIAVNITGLPAAPTATTPVTYCQNVTATALTATGTNLTWYTTATGGTGSATAPTPITTTAGSTSYYVSQTNNCGEGPRAAINVNVTATPAAPTGL
;
A
#
# COMPACT_ATOMS: atom_id res chain seq x y z
N THR A 1 -0.89 77.00 30.94
CA THR A 1 -0.63 76.64 29.53
C THR A 1 -1.80 75.84 28.95
N SER A 2 -2.21 76.19 27.74
CA SER A 2 -3.24 75.44 26.98
C SER A 2 -2.59 74.86 25.74
N PRO A 3 -2.90 73.60 25.30
CA PRO A 3 -3.86 72.65 25.93
C PRO A 3 -3.31 71.97 27.20
N VAL A 4 -4.21 71.61 28.12
CA VAL A 4 -3.94 70.66 29.22
C VAL A 4 -4.38 69.29 28.80
N SER A 5 -3.53 68.30 28.95
CA SER A 5 -3.82 66.92 28.50
C SER A 5 -3.87 65.94 29.67
N TYR A 6 -4.89 65.09 29.69
CA TYR A 6 -5.07 63.99 30.64
C TYR A 6 -5.29 62.69 29.90
N CYS A 7 -4.94 61.59 30.52
CA CYS A 7 -5.40 60.29 30.09
C CYS A 7 -6.79 60.01 30.69
N GLN A 8 -7.56 59.14 30.00
CA GLN A 8 -8.88 58.72 30.47
C GLN A 8 -8.83 58.19 31.92
N ASN A 9 -9.73 58.65 32.76
CA ASN A 9 -9.83 58.32 34.19
C ASN A 9 -8.59 58.70 35.02
N ALA A 10 -7.71 59.57 34.51
CA ALA A 10 -6.62 60.14 35.31
C ALA A 10 -7.16 61.17 36.30
N THR A 11 -6.52 61.28 37.44
CA THR A 11 -6.89 62.34 38.42
C THR A 11 -6.55 63.70 37.85
N ALA A 12 -7.54 64.54 37.64
CA ALA A 12 -7.34 65.89 37.19
C ALA A 12 -7.18 66.87 38.40
N SER A 13 -6.37 67.84 38.19
CA SER A 13 -6.24 68.96 39.12
C SER A 13 -7.11 70.16 38.67
N PRO A 14 -7.54 71.04 39.58
CA PRO A 14 -8.21 72.25 39.19
C PRO A 14 -7.38 73.07 38.19
N LEU A 15 -8.05 73.62 37.16
CA LEU A 15 -7.39 74.47 36.17
C LEU A 15 -6.72 75.69 36.82
N GLN A 16 -5.62 76.13 36.24
CA GLN A 16 -4.86 77.23 36.74
C GLN A 16 -4.68 78.37 35.71
N ALA A 17 -4.81 79.56 36.11
CA ALA A 17 -4.51 80.80 35.35
C ALA A 17 -3.87 81.82 36.25
N THR A 18 -3.10 82.70 35.66
CA THR A 18 -2.53 83.86 36.36
C THR A 18 -3.39 85.13 36.09
N GLY A 19 -3.74 85.82 37.11
CA GLY A 19 -4.56 87.06 37.02
C GLY A 19 -5.16 87.47 38.35
N THR A 20 -5.92 88.54 38.35
CA THR A 20 -6.56 89.09 39.54
C THR A 20 -8.07 88.82 39.50
N ASN A 21 -8.66 88.34 40.62
CA ASN A 21 -10.09 88.01 40.73
C ASN A 21 -10.58 87.18 39.53
N LEU A 22 -10.03 86.01 39.36
CA LEU A 22 -10.35 85.11 38.25
C LEU A 22 -11.79 84.58 38.32
N LEU A 23 -12.48 84.61 37.15
CA LEU A 23 -13.78 84.02 37.01
C LEU A 23 -13.70 82.95 35.91
N TRP A 24 -14.26 81.79 36.17
CA TRP A 24 -14.21 80.60 35.30
C TRP A 24 -15.57 80.31 34.67
N TYR A 25 -15.58 79.91 33.37
CA TYR A 25 -16.78 79.64 32.60
C TYR A 25 -16.66 78.36 31.80
N THR A 26 -17.78 77.72 31.53
CA THR A 26 -17.89 76.51 30.67
C THR A 26 -18.39 76.85 29.27
N THR A 27 -18.72 78.14 28.99
CA THR A 27 -19.23 78.59 27.67
C THR A 27 -18.40 79.77 27.18
N ALA A 28 -18.30 79.92 25.84
CA ALA A 28 -17.54 81.02 25.23
C ALA A 28 -18.18 82.41 25.48
N THR A 29 -19.50 82.46 25.60
CA THR A 29 -20.29 83.67 25.86
C THR A 29 -21.42 83.32 26.81
N GLY A 30 -21.90 84.34 27.54
CA GLY A 30 -22.99 84.19 28.53
C GLY A 30 -22.59 83.30 29.72
N GLY A 31 -23.57 82.96 30.56
CA GLY A 31 -23.37 82.16 31.77
C GLY A 31 -22.80 82.96 32.93
N THR A 32 -22.79 82.40 34.15
CA THR A 32 -22.31 83.00 35.38
C THR A 32 -20.89 82.49 35.66
N GLY A 33 -19.93 83.41 35.89
CA GLY A 33 -18.55 83.11 36.27
C GLY A 33 -18.46 82.55 37.68
N SER A 34 -17.66 81.48 37.85
CA SER A 34 -17.33 80.88 39.13
C SER A 34 -15.97 81.39 39.61
N PRO A 35 -15.84 81.82 40.88
CA PRO A 35 -14.52 82.10 41.40
C PRO A 35 -13.67 80.89 41.70
N THR A 36 -14.26 79.72 41.69
CA THR A 36 -13.58 78.44 41.92
C THR A 36 -13.16 77.85 40.59
N ALA A 37 -11.85 77.54 40.44
CA ALA A 37 -11.33 76.84 39.24
C ALA A 37 -11.99 75.45 39.05
N PRO A 38 -12.48 75.19 37.87
CA PRO A 38 -13.08 73.85 37.60
C PRO A 38 -12.00 72.72 37.55
N THR A 39 -12.35 71.59 38.10
CA THR A 39 -11.59 70.33 37.91
C THR A 39 -12.18 69.57 36.69
N PRO A 40 -11.43 69.42 35.60
CA PRO A 40 -11.95 68.78 34.42
C PRO A 40 -12.34 67.30 34.67
N SER A 41 -13.44 66.89 34.07
CA SER A 41 -13.75 65.44 34.01
C SER A 41 -12.83 64.77 33.01
N THR A 42 -12.27 63.61 33.41
CA THR A 42 -11.39 62.79 32.58
C THR A 42 -12.06 61.45 32.15
N THR A 43 -13.34 61.27 32.45
CA THR A 43 -14.06 60.04 32.19
C THR A 43 -14.38 59.82 30.69
N THR A 44 -14.62 60.94 29.98
CA THR A 44 -15.00 60.94 28.57
C THR A 44 -13.83 61.41 27.70
N ILE A 45 -13.48 60.63 26.70
CA ILE A 45 -12.45 60.93 25.68
C ILE A 45 -12.96 62.12 24.84
N GLY A 46 -12.09 63.08 24.56
CA GLY A 46 -12.41 64.24 23.72
C GLY A 46 -11.77 65.53 24.20
N SER A 47 -12.21 66.61 23.63
CA SER A 47 -11.72 67.95 23.95
C SER A 47 -12.83 68.78 24.56
N THR A 48 -12.57 69.46 25.72
CA THR A 48 -13.48 70.35 26.39
C THR A 48 -12.77 71.68 26.57
N THR A 49 -13.46 72.80 26.24
CA THR A 49 -12.90 74.11 26.39
C THR A 49 -13.55 74.79 27.58
N TYR A 50 -12.74 75.25 28.52
CA TYR A 50 -13.06 76.12 29.61
C TYR A 50 -12.59 77.52 29.29
N TYR A 51 -13.13 78.51 29.94
CA TYR A 51 -12.77 79.91 29.73
C TYR A 51 -12.49 80.61 31.09
N VAL A 52 -11.55 81.52 31.07
CA VAL A 52 -11.20 82.31 32.29
C VAL A 52 -11.11 83.79 31.94
N THR A 53 -11.56 84.60 32.83
CA THR A 53 -11.41 86.07 32.81
C THR A 53 -10.68 86.49 34.05
N GLN A 54 -10.17 87.74 34.04
CA GLN A 54 -9.72 88.42 35.22
C GLN A 54 -10.54 89.76 35.38
N THR A 55 -10.74 90.15 36.62
CA THR A 55 -11.48 91.36 36.91
C THR A 55 -10.62 92.32 37.70
N ILE A 56 -10.51 93.59 37.24
CA ILE A 56 -9.82 94.71 37.93
C ILE A 56 -10.83 95.79 38.10
N GLY A 57 -11.10 96.16 39.37
CA GLY A 57 -12.18 97.06 39.69
C GLY A 57 -13.55 96.50 39.32
N SER A 58 -14.30 97.17 38.43
CA SER A 58 -15.58 96.70 37.89
C SER A 58 -15.47 96.18 36.44
N CYS A 59 -14.24 96.08 35.85
CA CYS A 59 -14.04 95.70 34.46
C CYS A 59 -13.55 94.27 34.37
N GLU A 60 -14.34 93.41 33.67
CA GLU A 60 -13.99 92.00 33.33
C GLU A 60 -13.33 91.92 31.94
N SER A 61 -12.27 91.18 31.84
CA SER A 61 -11.53 90.97 30.59
C SER A 61 -12.31 90.05 29.58
N ALA A 62 -11.86 90.02 28.31
CA ALA A 62 -12.27 88.99 27.38
C ALA A 62 -11.91 87.57 27.90
N ARG A 63 -12.72 86.61 27.54
CA ARG A 63 -12.50 85.17 27.91
C ARG A 63 -11.29 84.56 27.19
N LEU A 64 -10.34 83.99 27.98
CA LEU A 64 -9.23 83.25 27.48
C LEU A 64 -9.60 81.75 27.48
N PRO A 65 -9.58 81.06 26.32
CA PRO A 65 -9.88 79.61 26.25
C PRO A 65 -8.75 78.82 26.84
N ILE A 66 -9.13 77.78 27.60
CA ILE A 66 -8.25 76.70 28.08
C ILE A 66 -8.82 75.37 27.54
N VAL A 67 -8.12 74.78 26.60
CA VAL A 67 -8.51 73.51 26.02
C VAL A 67 -7.97 72.37 26.90
N VAL A 68 -8.85 71.44 27.27
CA VAL A 68 -8.55 70.25 28.02
C VAL A 68 -8.79 69.04 27.09
N ASN A 69 -7.76 68.31 26.82
CA ASN A 69 -7.82 67.09 25.98
C ASN A 69 -7.76 65.86 26.87
N VAL A 70 -8.73 64.96 26.73
CA VAL A 70 -8.72 63.64 27.36
C VAL A 70 -8.48 62.60 26.28
N THR A 71 -7.35 61.90 26.40
CA THR A 71 -6.92 60.90 25.44
C THR A 71 -7.23 59.49 26.00
N ALA A 72 -7.56 58.53 25.11
CA ALA A 72 -7.76 57.11 25.50
C ALA A 72 -6.48 56.56 26.15
N ASN A 73 -6.66 55.65 27.08
CA ASN A 73 -5.54 54.89 27.65
C ASN A 73 -4.87 54.05 26.56
N THR A 74 -3.58 53.82 26.72
CA THR A 74 -2.79 52.98 25.80
C THR A 74 -3.36 51.57 25.77
N PRO A 75 -3.86 51.06 24.63
CA PRO A 75 -4.36 49.70 24.53
C PRO A 75 -3.21 48.68 24.63
N ALA A 76 -3.50 47.44 25.01
CA ALA A 76 -2.51 46.36 24.98
C ALA A 76 -2.03 46.09 23.55
N PRO A 77 -0.77 45.65 23.34
CA PRO A 77 -0.29 45.21 22.03
C PRO A 77 -1.09 44.05 21.48
N THR A 78 -1.13 43.92 20.14
CA THR A 78 -1.72 42.74 19.49
C THR A 78 -0.66 41.65 19.38
N VAL A 79 -1.03 40.42 19.76
CA VAL A 79 -0.13 39.26 19.80
C VAL A 79 -0.78 38.03 19.16
N THR A 80 0.04 37.14 18.64
CA THR A 80 -0.37 35.79 18.28
C THR A 80 -0.15 34.86 19.47
N SER A 81 -1.20 34.20 19.93
CA SER A 81 -1.17 33.27 21.07
C SER A 81 -2.25 32.19 20.87
N PRO A 82 -1.97 30.87 21.11
CA PRO A 82 -0.67 30.37 21.54
C PRO A 82 0.35 30.23 20.39
N VAL A 83 1.64 30.18 20.76
CA VAL A 83 2.76 29.82 19.88
C VAL A 83 3.19 28.38 20.25
N ASN A 84 3.24 27.47 19.28
CA ASN A 84 3.51 26.06 19.55
C ASN A 84 4.87 25.65 18.97
N TYR A 85 5.65 24.93 19.76
CA TYR A 85 6.93 24.34 19.39
C TYR A 85 6.97 22.86 19.78
N CYS A 86 7.83 22.12 19.08
CA CYS A 86 8.21 20.78 19.50
C CYS A 86 9.45 20.86 20.39
N GLN A 87 9.58 19.93 21.31
CA GLN A 87 10.76 19.83 22.18
C GLN A 87 12.05 19.83 21.35
N ASN A 88 13.02 20.66 21.77
CA ASN A 88 14.29 20.91 21.09
C ASN A 88 14.15 21.48 19.65
N GLY A 89 12.96 21.90 19.23
CA GLY A 89 12.76 22.61 17.97
C GLY A 89 13.34 24.01 18.01
N ALA A 90 13.76 24.55 16.86
CA ALA A 90 14.28 25.91 16.77
C ALA A 90 13.16 26.93 17.05
N ALA A 91 13.31 27.72 18.11
CA ALA A 91 12.42 28.82 18.42
C ALA A 91 12.91 30.12 17.78
N VAL A 92 11.95 30.98 17.45
CA VAL A 92 12.22 32.34 16.99
C VAL A 92 11.80 33.35 18.07
N GLN A 93 12.30 34.59 17.99
CA GLN A 93 11.87 35.66 18.86
C GLN A 93 10.36 35.85 18.77
N LEU A 94 9.71 36.09 19.92
CA LEU A 94 8.29 36.43 19.97
C LEU A 94 8.04 37.77 19.29
N THR A 95 6.86 37.94 18.72
CA THR A 95 6.44 39.15 18.03
C THR A 95 5.16 39.71 18.60
N ALA A 96 5.04 41.02 18.59
CA ALA A 96 3.82 41.76 18.91
C ALA A 96 3.73 42.99 18.01
N THR A 97 2.51 43.49 17.77
CA THR A 97 2.28 44.71 17.04
C THR A 97 1.95 45.84 18.05
N GLY A 98 2.78 46.84 18.07
CA GLY A 98 2.63 47.97 19.01
C GLY A 98 3.79 48.95 18.91
N THR A 99 3.78 49.98 19.78
CA THR A 99 4.78 51.07 19.83
C THR A 99 5.59 50.98 21.12
N SER A 100 6.92 51.08 21.03
CA SER A 100 7.80 51.06 22.21
C SER A 100 7.49 49.86 23.12
N LEU A 101 7.59 48.63 22.55
CA LEU A 101 7.25 47.38 23.24
C LEU A 101 8.20 47.11 24.41
N LEU A 102 7.62 46.64 25.52
CA LEU A 102 8.34 46.15 26.69
C LEU A 102 7.89 44.71 27.00
N TRP A 103 8.86 43.81 27.11
CA TRP A 103 8.65 42.35 27.30
C TRP A 103 8.93 41.95 28.73
N TYR A 104 8.12 41.04 29.28
CA TYR A 104 8.19 40.56 30.65
C TYR A 104 7.97 39.07 30.76
N THR A 105 8.51 38.49 31.82
CA THR A 105 8.28 37.08 32.19
C THR A 105 7.21 36.90 33.25
N THR A 106 6.64 38.01 33.78
CA THR A 106 5.63 38.03 34.82
C THR A 106 4.41 38.87 34.40
N ALA A 107 3.23 38.47 34.87
CA ALA A 107 1.97 39.18 34.56
C ALA A 107 1.96 40.61 35.10
N THR A 108 2.56 40.83 36.26
CA THR A 108 2.65 42.10 36.94
C THR A 108 4.05 42.29 37.50
N GLY A 109 4.45 43.56 37.70
CA GLY A 109 5.79 43.90 38.23
C GLY A 109 6.92 43.49 37.28
N GLY A 110 8.15 43.43 37.80
CA GLY A 110 9.35 43.13 37.03
C GLY A 110 9.85 44.28 36.16
N THR A 111 11.01 44.14 35.56
CA THR A 111 11.64 45.12 34.66
C THR A 111 11.36 44.71 33.20
N GLY A 112 10.80 45.61 32.41
CA GLY A 112 10.53 45.40 30.99
C GLY A 112 11.82 45.44 30.16
N SER A 113 11.96 44.52 29.23
CA SER A 113 13.02 44.46 28.22
C SER A 113 12.52 45.01 26.89
N SER A 114 13.29 45.83 26.22
CA SER A 114 13.01 46.27 24.86
C SER A 114 13.32 45.19 23.82
N THR A 115 14.01 44.09 24.21
CA THR A 115 14.35 42.95 23.34
C THR A 115 13.32 41.87 23.55
N ALA A 116 12.69 41.42 22.45
CA ALA A 116 11.77 40.28 22.46
C ALA A 116 12.46 38.98 22.88
N PRO A 117 11.87 38.19 23.77
CA PRO A 117 12.48 36.92 24.18
C PRO A 117 12.38 35.86 23.08
N THR A 118 13.39 34.98 23.01
CA THR A 118 13.33 33.71 22.28
C THR A 118 12.98 32.62 23.29
N PRO A 119 11.83 31.94 23.15
CA PRO A 119 11.45 30.90 24.11
C PRO A 119 12.41 29.73 24.13
N SER A 120 12.62 29.12 25.30
CA SER A 120 13.30 27.82 25.38
C SER A 120 12.35 26.71 25.00
N THR A 121 12.82 25.75 24.19
CA THR A 121 12.07 24.56 23.77
C THR A 121 12.58 23.28 24.41
N THR A 122 13.51 23.35 25.35
CA THR A 122 14.13 22.15 25.96
C THR A 122 13.19 21.43 26.92
N THR A 123 12.29 22.15 27.58
CA THR A 123 11.37 21.62 28.58
C THR A 123 9.94 21.61 28.03
N ILE A 124 9.28 20.46 28.13
CA ILE A 124 7.88 20.29 27.76
C ILE A 124 6.99 21.04 28.73
N GLY A 125 5.95 21.69 28.22
CA GLY A 125 4.97 22.42 29.03
C GLY A 125 4.53 23.72 28.40
N SER A 126 3.84 24.54 29.16
CA SER A 126 3.37 25.88 28.77
C SER A 126 4.05 26.93 29.59
N ILE A 127 4.54 27.97 28.93
CA ILE A 127 5.12 29.15 29.57
C ILE A 127 4.46 30.41 29.01
N SER A 128 4.20 31.41 29.89
CA SER A 128 3.59 32.65 29.46
C SER A 128 4.63 33.77 29.44
N TYR A 129 4.61 34.53 28.36
CA TYR A 129 5.32 35.81 28.22
C TYR A 129 4.32 36.95 28.14
N TYR A 130 4.74 38.12 28.50
CA TYR A 130 3.88 39.28 28.57
C TYR A 130 4.53 40.43 27.82
N VAL A 131 3.74 41.26 27.16
CA VAL A 131 4.23 42.42 26.43
C VAL A 131 3.28 43.57 26.60
N SER A 132 3.82 44.76 26.91
CA SER A 132 3.12 46.02 26.91
C SER A 132 3.65 46.94 25.81
N GLN A 133 2.97 48.03 25.59
CA GLN A 133 3.42 49.13 24.73
C GLN A 133 3.31 50.47 25.49
N THR A 134 4.12 51.42 25.11
CA THR A 134 4.10 52.78 25.72
C THR A 134 3.73 53.82 24.68
N GLN A 135 2.74 54.64 25.00
CA GLN A 135 2.30 55.79 24.21
C GLN A 135 2.14 57.03 25.12
N SER A 136 1.51 58.09 24.63
CA SER A 136 1.32 59.35 25.36
C SER A 136 0.64 59.19 26.72
N CYS A 137 -0.23 58.20 26.89
CA CYS A 137 -0.91 57.85 28.14
C CYS A 137 -0.16 56.81 28.99
N GLY A 138 1.14 56.63 28.77
CA GLY A 138 1.97 55.68 29.53
C GLY A 138 1.93 54.26 29.02
N GLU A 139 2.31 53.36 29.89
CA GLU A 139 2.39 51.92 29.58
C GLU A 139 1.00 51.28 29.62
N SER A 140 0.70 50.44 28.63
CA SER A 140 -0.55 49.70 28.50
C SER A 140 -0.65 48.50 29.47
N PRO A 141 -1.82 47.91 29.63
CA PRO A 141 -1.94 46.53 30.12
C PRO A 141 -1.10 45.59 29.28
N ARG A 142 -0.64 44.48 29.89
CA ARG A 142 0.16 43.45 29.19
C ARG A 142 -0.72 42.51 28.41
N ALA A 143 -0.40 42.30 27.15
CA ALA A 143 -0.89 41.15 26.35
C ALA A 143 -0.11 39.88 26.73
N VAL A 144 -0.79 38.74 26.71
CA VAL A 144 -0.22 37.44 27.08
C VAL A 144 0.06 36.60 25.83
N ILE A 145 1.27 36.06 25.73
CA ILE A 145 1.65 35.08 24.74
C ILE A 145 1.94 33.76 25.47
N VAL A 146 1.10 32.76 25.24
CA VAL A 146 1.32 31.40 25.73
C VAL A 146 2.19 30.66 24.73
N VAL A 147 3.31 30.13 25.20
CA VAL A 147 4.20 29.25 24.40
C VAL A 147 4.04 27.85 24.92
N ASN A 148 3.61 26.94 24.04
CA ASN A 148 3.48 25.51 24.33
C ASN A 148 4.62 24.75 23.70
N VAL A 149 5.30 23.93 24.48
CA VAL A 149 6.33 22.99 24.01
C VAL A 149 5.81 21.58 24.18
N SER A 150 5.56 20.91 23.07
CA SER A 150 5.05 19.53 23.03
C SER A 150 6.19 18.52 22.88
N ALA A 151 6.04 17.33 23.49
CA ALA A 151 6.97 16.24 23.30
C ALA A 151 7.01 15.79 21.84
N VAL A 152 8.19 15.47 21.34
CA VAL A 152 8.34 14.73 20.08
C VAL A 152 7.99 13.26 20.36
N PRO A 153 7.00 12.67 19.66
CA PRO A 153 6.62 11.28 19.90
C PRO A 153 7.77 10.33 19.54
N ALA A 154 7.79 9.12 20.12
CA ALA A 154 8.67 8.05 19.68
C ALA A 154 8.36 7.64 18.23
N ALA A 155 9.29 6.96 17.55
CA ALA A 155 9.02 6.41 16.22
C ALA A 155 7.87 5.36 16.29
N PRO A 156 7.07 5.20 15.23
CA PRO A 156 6.04 4.16 15.15
C PRO A 156 6.59 2.75 15.34
N GLY A 157 5.79 1.84 15.92
CA GLY A 157 6.12 0.43 15.95
C GLY A 157 5.85 -0.20 14.57
N VAL A 158 6.82 -0.97 14.05
CA VAL A 158 6.73 -1.61 12.74
C VAL A 158 7.21 -3.06 12.78
N THR A 159 6.68 -3.89 11.88
CA THR A 159 7.24 -5.21 11.59
C THR A 159 8.21 -5.09 10.42
N SER A 160 9.47 -5.48 10.64
CA SER A 160 10.53 -5.43 9.64
C SER A 160 11.58 -6.50 9.94
N PRO A 161 12.11 -7.23 8.91
CA PRO A 161 11.74 -7.16 7.50
C PRO A 161 10.42 -7.88 7.18
N LEU A 162 9.76 -7.48 6.09
CA LEU A 162 8.69 -8.22 5.43
C LEU A 162 9.27 -8.93 4.21
N THR A 163 8.83 -10.17 3.96
CA THR A 163 9.32 -10.96 2.82
C THR A 163 8.16 -11.43 1.95
N TYR A 164 8.27 -11.21 0.65
CA TYR A 164 7.34 -11.66 -0.38
C TYR A 164 8.07 -12.46 -1.45
N CYS A 165 7.35 -13.30 -2.16
CA CYS A 165 7.83 -13.87 -3.41
C CYS A 165 7.48 -12.96 -4.58
N GLN A 166 8.29 -13.00 -5.63
CA GLN A 166 8.06 -12.23 -6.84
C GLN A 166 6.69 -12.55 -7.45
N ASN A 167 5.97 -11.50 -7.88
CA ASN A 167 4.62 -11.54 -8.46
C ASN A 167 3.49 -12.01 -7.50
N VAL A 168 3.76 -12.17 -6.21
CA VAL A 168 2.70 -12.41 -5.21
C VAL A 168 2.07 -11.08 -4.82
N THR A 169 0.76 -11.05 -4.64
CA THR A 169 0.06 -9.83 -4.20
C THR A 169 0.51 -9.43 -2.80
N ALA A 170 1.10 -8.24 -2.68
CA ALA A 170 1.44 -7.65 -1.38
C ALA A 170 0.23 -6.94 -0.77
N VAL A 171 0.23 -6.81 0.54
CA VAL A 171 -0.73 -6.01 1.29
C VAL A 171 -0.15 -4.65 1.64
N ALA A 172 -1.00 -3.69 1.98
CA ALA A 172 -0.56 -2.39 2.48
C ALA A 172 0.29 -2.55 3.73
N LEU A 173 1.36 -1.74 3.84
CA LEU A 173 2.22 -1.72 5.02
C LEU A 173 1.44 -1.26 6.26
N THR A 174 1.82 -1.75 7.42
CA THR A 174 1.19 -1.41 8.70
C THR A 174 2.22 -0.90 9.71
N ALA A 175 1.79 0.01 10.56
CA ALA A 175 2.55 0.50 11.69
C ALA A 175 1.60 0.83 12.85
N THR A 176 2.10 0.82 14.09
CA THR A 176 1.35 1.29 15.26
C THR A 176 1.72 2.73 15.58
N GLY A 177 0.74 3.58 15.77
CA GLY A 177 0.96 5.01 16.07
C GLY A 177 -0.25 5.86 15.75
N THR A 178 -0.10 7.19 15.87
CA THR A 178 -1.15 8.18 15.63
C THR A 178 -0.77 9.11 14.49
N ASN A 179 -1.73 9.45 13.61
CA ASN A 179 -1.51 10.36 12.48
C ASN A 179 -0.26 9.95 11.68
N LEU A 180 -0.23 8.70 11.21
CA LEU A 180 0.90 8.14 10.49
C LEU A 180 1.12 8.83 9.14
N LEU A 181 2.40 9.08 8.83
CA LEU A 181 2.85 9.58 7.53
C LEU A 181 3.90 8.66 6.96
N TRP A 182 3.68 8.23 5.72
CA TRP A 182 4.50 7.25 4.99
C TRP A 182 5.40 7.92 3.97
N TYR A 183 6.65 7.43 3.84
CA TYR A 183 7.67 8.02 2.98
C TYR A 183 8.46 6.94 2.25
N THR A 184 9.01 7.32 1.09
CA THR A 184 9.94 6.49 0.30
C THR A 184 11.41 6.79 0.60
N VAL A 185 11.69 7.81 1.44
CA VAL A 185 13.03 8.28 1.77
C VAL A 185 13.19 8.43 3.29
N ALA A 186 14.42 8.22 3.78
CA ALA A 186 14.72 8.28 5.22
C ALA A 186 14.55 9.68 5.80
N THR A 187 14.85 10.72 5.01
CA THR A 187 14.76 12.13 5.42
C THR A 187 14.19 12.97 4.29
N GLY A 188 13.52 14.07 4.65
CA GLY A 188 12.87 14.94 3.65
C GLY A 188 11.69 14.25 2.94
N GLY A 189 11.29 14.78 1.77
CA GLY A 189 10.13 14.30 1.00
C GLY A 189 8.79 14.65 1.63
N THR A 190 7.72 14.38 0.91
CA THR A 190 6.34 14.61 1.35
C THR A 190 5.74 13.32 1.89
N GLY A 191 5.21 13.35 3.12
CA GLY A 191 4.53 12.20 3.75
C GLY A 191 3.14 11.98 3.18
N SER A 192 2.76 10.72 3.02
CA SER A 192 1.40 10.29 2.63
C SER A 192 0.68 9.72 3.84
N ALA A 193 -0.58 10.09 4.05
CA ALA A 193 -1.42 9.46 5.07
C ALA A 193 -1.90 8.06 4.65
N THR A 194 -1.81 7.72 3.36
CA THR A 194 -2.20 6.41 2.83
C THR A 194 -1.04 5.43 2.93
N PRO A 195 -1.20 4.27 3.61
CA PRO A 195 -0.18 3.23 3.65
C PRO A 195 0.17 2.72 2.24
N PRO A 196 1.46 2.61 1.89
CA PRO A 196 1.85 2.10 0.58
C PRO A 196 1.69 0.58 0.49
N ILE A 197 1.40 0.11 -0.73
CA ILE A 197 1.44 -1.32 -1.09
C ILE A 197 2.75 -1.55 -1.85
N PRO A 198 3.68 -2.36 -1.33
CA PRO A 198 4.94 -2.63 -2.02
C PRO A 198 4.73 -3.35 -3.35
N SER A 199 5.52 -3.01 -4.37
CA SER A 199 5.56 -3.79 -5.61
C SER A 199 6.38 -5.06 -5.41
N THR A 200 5.85 -6.18 -5.88
CA THR A 200 6.54 -7.48 -5.89
C THR A 200 6.98 -7.91 -7.29
N ALA A 201 6.81 -7.05 -8.30
CA ALA A 201 7.12 -7.37 -9.69
C ALA A 201 8.61 -7.68 -9.94
N THR A 202 9.49 -7.06 -9.15
CA THR A 202 10.95 -7.21 -9.29
C THR A 202 11.54 -7.71 -7.99
N ALA A 203 12.39 -8.74 -8.07
CA ALA A 203 13.14 -9.23 -6.91
C ALA A 203 14.15 -8.18 -6.44
N GLY A 204 14.32 -8.07 -5.12
CA GLY A 204 15.21 -7.10 -4.51
C GLY A 204 14.74 -6.67 -3.12
N SER A 205 15.40 -5.66 -2.57
CA SER A 205 15.06 -5.09 -1.26
C SER A 205 14.71 -3.61 -1.41
N THR A 206 13.62 -3.18 -0.78
CA THR A 206 13.15 -1.79 -0.79
C THR A 206 12.89 -1.34 0.64
N ALA A 207 13.32 -0.13 0.99
CA ALA A 207 13.06 0.47 2.29
C ALA A 207 11.90 1.46 2.20
N TRP A 208 11.02 1.42 3.18
CA TRP A 208 9.92 2.34 3.43
C TRP A 208 10.08 2.95 4.82
N TYR A 209 9.53 4.12 5.01
CA TYR A 209 9.66 4.85 6.27
C TYR A 209 8.30 5.36 6.71
N VAL A 210 8.09 5.39 8.03
CA VAL A 210 6.85 5.88 8.61
C VAL A 210 7.15 6.69 9.86
N SER A 211 6.53 7.85 9.97
CA SER A 211 6.51 8.67 11.19
C SER A 211 5.10 8.73 11.77
N GLN A 212 4.99 9.24 12.98
CA GLN A 212 3.73 9.63 13.59
C GLN A 212 3.80 11.07 14.08
N SER A 213 2.66 11.71 14.23
CA SER A 213 2.61 13.05 14.77
C SER A 213 1.60 13.19 15.91
N ASN A 214 1.97 14.05 16.88
CA ASN A 214 1.10 14.44 17.98
C ASN A 214 1.29 15.92 18.24
N ASN A 215 0.19 16.68 18.38
CA ASN A 215 0.20 18.13 18.60
C ASN A 215 1.11 18.91 17.62
N GLY A 216 1.18 18.47 16.35
CA GLY A 216 2.02 19.09 15.32
C GLY A 216 3.49 18.69 15.37
N CYS A 217 3.91 17.82 16.30
CA CYS A 217 5.29 17.34 16.41
C CYS A 217 5.42 15.97 15.76
N GLU A 218 6.27 15.87 14.74
CA GLU A 218 6.55 14.64 14.01
C GLU A 218 7.69 13.88 14.68
N SER A 219 7.54 12.56 14.79
CA SER A 219 8.53 11.62 15.34
C SER A 219 9.70 11.38 14.38
N PRO A 220 10.80 10.80 14.84
CA PRO A 220 11.74 10.07 13.98
C PRO A 220 10.98 9.01 13.17
N ARG A 221 11.52 8.70 11.97
CA ARG A 221 10.93 7.67 11.10
C ARG A 221 11.38 6.29 11.52
N ALA A 222 10.44 5.35 11.62
CA ALA A 222 10.74 3.92 11.65
C ALA A 222 10.92 3.41 10.21
N SER A 223 11.84 2.46 10.00
CA SER A 223 12.11 1.88 8.68
C SER A 223 11.52 0.49 8.56
N ILE A 224 10.89 0.20 7.41
CA ILE A 224 10.38 -1.11 7.03
C ILE A 224 11.14 -1.57 5.80
N THR A 225 11.88 -2.66 5.93
CA THR A 225 12.54 -3.31 4.80
C THR A 225 11.57 -4.33 4.20
N VAL A 226 11.33 -4.24 2.91
CA VAL A 226 10.54 -5.21 2.14
C VAL A 226 11.49 -5.96 1.21
N ASN A 227 11.62 -7.26 1.41
CA ASN A 227 12.42 -8.16 0.59
C ASN A 227 11.50 -8.93 -0.36
N VAL A 228 11.79 -8.87 -1.65
CA VAL A 228 11.10 -9.65 -2.69
C VAL A 228 12.08 -10.71 -3.19
N ASN A 229 11.83 -11.98 -2.84
CA ASN A 229 12.62 -13.11 -3.32
C ASN A 229 12.23 -13.45 -4.75
N ALA A 230 13.21 -13.72 -5.61
CA ALA A 230 12.95 -14.16 -6.98
C ALA A 230 12.14 -15.47 -6.98
N ALA A 231 11.19 -15.60 -7.91
CA ALA A 231 10.52 -16.86 -8.14
C ALA A 231 11.53 -17.88 -8.68
N PRO A 232 11.62 -19.10 -8.10
CA PRO A 232 12.53 -20.13 -8.62
C PRO A 232 12.15 -20.54 -10.05
N GLY A 233 13.15 -20.98 -10.84
CA GLY A 233 12.88 -21.67 -12.11
C GLY A 233 12.06 -22.94 -11.88
N ILE A 234 11.43 -23.47 -12.93
CA ILE A 234 10.71 -24.75 -12.86
C ILE A 234 11.71 -25.91 -12.66
N PRO A 235 11.31 -27.01 -11.96
CA PRO A 235 12.14 -28.23 -11.88
C PRO A 235 12.44 -28.79 -13.25
N THR A 236 13.60 -29.45 -13.38
CA THR A 236 13.92 -30.20 -14.59
C THR A 236 13.27 -31.58 -14.51
N VAL A 237 12.56 -31.99 -15.58
CA VAL A 237 11.81 -33.24 -15.66
C VAL A 237 12.10 -34.00 -16.97
N THR A 238 11.98 -35.32 -16.93
CA THR A 238 11.92 -36.13 -18.14
C THR A 238 10.46 -36.28 -18.54
N THR A 239 10.14 -35.88 -19.78
CA THR A 239 8.77 -35.98 -20.32
C THR A 239 8.83 -36.17 -21.85
N PRO A 240 8.00 -37.01 -22.46
CA PRO A 240 7.05 -37.93 -21.81
C PRO A 240 7.72 -39.13 -21.15
N VAL A 241 7.07 -39.69 -20.10
CA VAL A 241 7.38 -41.03 -19.55
C VAL A 241 6.39 -42.02 -20.15
N THR A 242 6.89 -43.15 -20.67
CA THR A 242 6.04 -44.13 -21.37
C THR A 242 6.08 -45.48 -20.68
N TYR A 243 4.92 -46.11 -20.52
CA TYR A 243 4.77 -47.49 -20.03
C TYR A 243 3.82 -48.27 -20.94
N CYS A 244 3.97 -49.58 -20.91
CA CYS A 244 2.95 -50.46 -21.44
C CYS A 244 1.84 -50.68 -20.39
N GLN A 245 0.64 -50.92 -20.85
CA GLN A 245 -0.48 -51.24 -19.97
C GLN A 245 -0.15 -52.43 -19.06
N ASN A 246 -0.47 -52.31 -17.77
CA ASN A 246 -0.17 -53.30 -16.72
C ASN A 246 1.33 -53.51 -16.43
N ALA A 247 2.22 -52.75 -17.01
CA ALA A 247 3.64 -52.81 -16.64
C ALA A 247 3.89 -52.19 -15.27
N ALA A 248 4.92 -52.64 -14.56
CA ALA A 248 5.31 -52.05 -13.28
C ALA A 248 5.86 -50.62 -13.49
N ALA A 249 5.21 -49.62 -12.91
CA ALA A 249 5.69 -48.24 -12.92
C ALA A 249 6.57 -47.98 -11.70
N VAL A 250 7.47 -46.98 -11.86
CA VAL A 250 8.29 -46.46 -10.77
C VAL A 250 7.84 -45.02 -10.42
N PRO A 251 8.16 -44.53 -9.23
CA PRO A 251 7.89 -43.12 -8.87
C PRO A 251 8.50 -42.16 -9.89
N LEU A 252 7.77 -41.09 -10.23
CA LEU A 252 8.26 -40.04 -11.12
C LEU A 252 9.47 -39.36 -10.52
N THR A 253 10.34 -38.80 -11.36
CA THR A 253 11.55 -38.11 -10.94
C THR A 253 11.59 -36.70 -11.51
N ALA A 254 12.16 -35.76 -10.71
CA ALA A 254 12.47 -34.39 -11.10
C ALA A 254 13.75 -33.93 -10.40
N THR A 255 14.46 -32.99 -10.99
CA THR A 255 15.61 -32.35 -10.35
C THR A 255 15.22 -30.96 -9.87
N GLY A 256 15.38 -30.71 -8.57
CA GLY A 256 15.03 -29.43 -7.92
C GLY A 256 15.14 -29.52 -6.40
N THR A 257 14.82 -28.43 -5.73
CA THR A 257 14.92 -28.29 -4.27
C THR A 257 13.53 -28.31 -3.64
N ALA A 258 13.31 -29.07 -2.56
CA ALA A 258 12.04 -29.17 -1.85
C ALA A 258 10.85 -29.34 -2.83
N LEU A 259 10.86 -30.44 -3.58
CA LEU A 259 9.88 -30.75 -4.62
C LEU A 259 8.49 -30.98 -4.01
N LEU A 260 7.46 -30.41 -4.67
CA LEU A 260 6.06 -30.67 -4.38
C LEU A 260 5.36 -31.17 -5.64
N TRP A 261 4.63 -32.29 -5.51
CA TRP A 261 3.97 -32.99 -6.60
C TRP A 261 2.45 -32.76 -6.58
N TYR A 262 1.86 -32.61 -7.77
CA TYR A 262 0.44 -32.33 -7.97
C TYR A 262 -0.16 -33.15 -9.07
N THR A 263 -1.45 -33.42 -8.97
CA THR A 263 -2.25 -34.10 -10.02
C THR A 263 -3.06 -33.13 -10.87
N THR A 264 -3.05 -31.84 -10.55
CA THR A 264 -3.81 -30.77 -11.24
C THR A 264 -2.86 -29.69 -11.77
N ALA A 265 -3.22 -29.06 -12.88
CA ALA A 265 -2.41 -27.98 -13.47
C ALA A 265 -2.37 -26.73 -12.59
N THR A 266 -3.44 -26.46 -11.86
CA THR A 266 -3.57 -25.31 -10.94
C THR A 266 -4.31 -25.76 -9.68
N GLY A 267 -4.10 -25.03 -8.57
CA GLY A 267 -4.72 -25.37 -7.29
C GLY A 267 -4.25 -26.72 -6.71
N GLY A 268 -5.00 -27.26 -5.77
CA GLY A 268 -4.66 -28.49 -5.06
C GLY A 268 -3.54 -28.32 -4.03
N THR A 269 -3.30 -29.37 -3.24
CA THR A 269 -2.25 -29.42 -2.22
C THR A 269 -1.07 -30.22 -2.75
N GLY A 270 0.12 -29.63 -2.73
CA GLY A 270 1.36 -30.31 -3.12
C GLY A 270 1.78 -31.35 -2.07
N VAL A 271 2.27 -32.50 -2.52
CA VAL A 271 2.82 -33.56 -1.68
C VAL A 271 4.31 -33.75 -1.94
N ALA A 272 5.08 -34.01 -0.90
CA ALA A 272 6.53 -34.17 -1.03
C ALA A 272 6.92 -35.52 -1.66
N THR A 273 6.02 -36.54 -1.61
CA THR A 273 6.28 -37.85 -2.15
C THR A 273 5.97 -37.89 -3.63
N ALA A 274 6.93 -38.32 -4.44
CA ALA A 274 6.75 -38.50 -5.89
C ALA A 274 5.66 -39.55 -6.18
N PRO A 275 4.68 -39.25 -7.06
CA PRO A 275 3.64 -40.21 -7.42
C PRO A 275 4.18 -41.32 -8.28
N THR A 276 3.64 -42.56 -8.10
CA THR A 276 3.82 -43.67 -8.99
C THR A 276 2.60 -43.74 -9.93
N PRO A 277 2.78 -43.60 -11.25
CA PRO A 277 1.65 -43.62 -12.18
C PRO A 277 0.93 -44.96 -12.19
N SER A 278 -0.40 -44.96 -12.35
CA SER A 278 -1.17 -46.18 -12.63
C SER A 278 -1.01 -46.56 -14.11
N THR A 279 -0.70 -47.82 -14.39
CA THR A 279 -0.59 -48.37 -15.76
C THR A 279 -1.80 -49.22 -16.14
N ALA A 280 -2.84 -49.29 -15.29
CA ALA A 280 -3.98 -50.19 -15.50
C ALA A 280 -4.80 -49.84 -16.76
N THR A 281 -4.84 -48.60 -17.18
CA THR A 281 -5.63 -48.13 -18.31
C THR A 281 -4.74 -47.41 -19.32
N ALA A 282 -4.86 -47.77 -20.59
CA ALA A 282 -4.19 -47.04 -21.67
C ALA A 282 -4.70 -45.61 -21.81
N GLY A 283 -3.80 -44.66 -22.07
CA GLY A 283 -4.12 -43.24 -22.18
C GLY A 283 -2.96 -42.33 -21.76
N SER A 284 -3.21 -41.05 -21.67
CA SER A 284 -2.22 -40.07 -21.24
C SER A 284 -2.71 -39.32 -19.98
N THR A 285 -1.83 -39.16 -19.00
CA THR A 285 -2.09 -38.46 -17.75
C THR A 285 -0.95 -37.50 -17.46
N ASN A 286 -1.27 -36.25 -17.10
CA ASN A 286 -0.28 -35.26 -16.71
C ASN A 286 -0.13 -35.20 -15.19
N TYR A 287 1.12 -35.19 -14.75
CA TYR A 287 1.55 -34.88 -13.38
C TYR A 287 2.32 -33.58 -13.40
N TYR A 288 2.37 -32.91 -12.26
CA TYR A 288 2.98 -31.61 -12.14
C TYR A 288 3.91 -31.59 -10.93
N VAL A 289 5.00 -30.85 -11.05
CA VAL A 289 5.97 -30.73 -9.95
C VAL A 289 6.50 -29.30 -9.87
N THR A 290 6.64 -28.79 -8.66
CA THR A 290 7.26 -27.50 -8.35
C THR A 290 8.50 -27.71 -7.51
N GLN A 291 9.30 -26.67 -7.36
CA GLN A 291 10.34 -26.58 -6.34
C GLN A 291 10.17 -25.33 -5.49
N THR A 292 10.66 -25.40 -4.26
CA THR A 292 10.62 -24.28 -3.31
C THR A 292 12.02 -23.87 -2.93
N ILE A 293 12.36 -22.59 -3.11
CA ILE A 293 13.64 -21.97 -2.72
C ILE A 293 13.32 -20.69 -1.93
N SER A 294 13.94 -20.54 -0.75
CA SER A 294 13.74 -19.37 0.13
C SER A 294 12.27 -19.06 0.42
N GLY A 295 11.44 -20.09 0.57
CA GLY A 295 10.01 -19.97 0.83
C GLY A 295 9.15 -19.63 -0.40
N CYS A 296 9.74 -19.51 -1.58
CA CYS A 296 9.03 -19.23 -2.83
C CYS A 296 8.91 -20.47 -3.69
N GLU A 297 7.68 -20.78 -4.11
CA GLU A 297 7.36 -21.91 -4.97
C GLU A 297 7.45 -21.50 -6.45
N SER A 298 8.02 -22.38 -7.29
CA SER A 298 8.11 -22.18 -8.74
C SER A 298 6.78 -22.40 -9.44
N GLN A 299 6.73 -22.08 -10.73
CA GLN A 299 5.70 -22.61 -11.62
C GLN A 299 5.84 -24.12 -11.74
N ARG A 300 4.77 -24.80 -12.16
CA ARG A 300 4.72 -26.25 -12.33
C ARG A 300 5.43 -26.70 -13.62
N ALA A 301 6.37 -27.62 -13.49
CA ALA A 301 6.82 -28.45 -14.61
C ALA A 301 5.80 -29.55 -14.86
N VAL A 302 5.57 -29.90 -16.12
CA VAL A 302 4.61 -30.94 -16.56
C VAL A 302 5.33 -32.21 -16.94
N ILE A 303 4.87 -33.35 -16.42
CA ILE A 303 5.31 -34.67 -16.81
C ILE A 303 4.11 -35.40 -17.43
N ALA A 304 4.14 -35.57 -18.74
CA ALA A 304 3.16 -36.43 -19.45
C ALA A 304 3.53 -37.89 -19.26
N VAL A 305 2.61 -38.70 -18.77
CA VAL A 305 2.76 -40.16 -18.66
C VAL A 305 1.82 -40.79 -19.65
N ASN A 306 2.39 -41.54 -20.62
CA ASN A 306 1.66 -42.20 -21.69
C ASN A 306 1.64 -43.72 -21.45
N ILE A 307 0.46 -44.29 -21.33
CA ILE A 307 0.25 -45.73 -21.19
C ILE A 307 -0.22 -46.30 -22.54
N THR A 308 0.59 -47.14 -23.16
CA THR A 308 0.28 -47.75 -24.43
C THR A 308 -0.31 -49.13 -24.19
N GLY A 309 -1.51 -49.39 -24.71
CA GLY A 309 -2.12 -50.72 -24.70
C GLY A 309 -1.56 -51.62 -25.79
N LEU A 310 -1.89 -52.92 -25.75
CA LEU A 310 -1.69 -53.80 -26.87
C LEU A 310 -2.51 -53.30 -28.07
N PRO A 311 -2.05 -53.50 -29.30
CA PRO A 311 -2.81 -53.14 -30.49
C PRO A 311 -4.10 -53.97 -30.60
N ALA A 312 -5.13 -53.42 -31.23
CA ALA A 312 -6.36 -54.16 -31.55
C ALA A 312 -6.06 -55.27 -32.54
N ALA A 313 -6.97 -56.25 -32.71
CA ALA A 313 -6.84 -57.24 -33.73
C ALA A 313 -6.79 -56.63 -35.16
N PRO A 314 -5.97 -57.14 -36.08
CA PRO A 314 -5.97 -56.65 -37.46
C PRO A 314 -7.35 -56.85 -38.14
N THR A 315 -7.65 -55.97 -39.10
CA THR A 315 -8.84 -56.14 -39.92
C THR A 315 -8.55 -57.03 -41.13
N ALA A 316 -9.33 -58.07 -41.35
CA ALA A 316 -9.16 -59.02 -42.47
C ALA A 316 -10.51 -59.38 -43.11
N THR A 317 -10.51 -59.65 -44.39
CA THR A 317 -11.67 -60.15 -45.08
C THR A 317 -11.92 -61.68 -44.71
N THR A 318 -13.11 -61.95 -44.22
CA THR A 318 -13.53 -63.30 -43.84
C THR A 318 -15.03 -63.47 -44.07
N PRO A 319 -15.52 -64.56 -44.61
CA PRO A 319 -14.74 -65.69 -45.18
C PRO A 319 -14.11 -65.36 -46.53
N VAL A 320 -13.00 -66.06 -46.85
CA VAL A 320 -12.39 -66.10 -48.20
C VAL A 320 -12.81 -67.43 -48.84
N THR A 321 -13.34 -67.34 -50.03
CA THR A 321 -13.89 -68.59 -50.73
C THR A 321 -13.12 -68.86 -51.98
N TYR A 322 -12.83 -70.20 -52.18
CA TYR A 322 -12.21 -70.74 -53.38
C TYR A 322 -13.01 -71.93 -53.87
N CYS A 323 -12.94 -72.23 -55.19
CA CYS A 323 -13.33 -73.54 -55.70
C CYS A 323 -12.17 -74.55 -55.52
N GLN A 324 -12.49 -75.77 -55.36
CA GLN A 324 -11.48 -76.85 -55.23
C GLN A 324 -10.53 -76.84 -56.43
N ASN A 325 -9.21 -77.00 -56.17
CA ASN A 325 -8.12 -77.01 -57.13
C ASN A 325 -7.84 -75.66 -57.85
N VAL A 326 -8.42 -74.57 -57.42
CA VAL A 326 -8.10 -73.18 -57.90
C VAL A 326 -6.84 -72.68 -57.16
N THR A 327 -5.95 -72.00 -57.87
CA THR A 327 -4.77 -71.44 -57.28
C THR A 327 -5.18 -70.31 -56.31
N ALA A 328 -4.90 -70.48 -55.03
CA ALA A 328 -5.15 -69.42 -54.00
C ALA A 328 -4.08 -68.35 -54.02
N THR A 329 -4.44 -67.14 -53.59
CA THR A 329 -3.52 -66.10 -53.33
C THR A 329 -3.21 -66.04 -51.82
N ALA A 330 -2.08 -65.45 -51.44
CA ALA A 330 -1.77 -65.19 -50.02
C ALA A 330 -2.86 -64.40 -49.35
N LEU A 331 -3.20 -64.73 -48.12
CA LEU A 331 -4.19 -63.99 -47.32
C LEU A 331 -3.71 -62.54 -47.03
N THR A 332 -4.65 -61.65 -46.88
CA THR A 332 -4.39 -60.24 -46.62
C THR A 332 -5.09 -59.81 -45.37
N ALA A 333 -4.44 -58.92 -44.65
CA ALA A 333 -5.01 -58.14 -43.47
C ALA A 333 -4.45 -56.76 -43.43
N THR A 334 -5.21 -55.86 -42.83
CA THR A 334 -4.77 -54.48 -42.60
C THR A 334 -4.34 -54.29 -41.12
N GLY A 335 -3.07 -53.94 -40.94
CA GLY A 335 -2.45 -53.78 -39.63
C GLY A 335 -0.97 -53.44 -39.72
N THR A 336 -0.30 -53.33 -38.58
CA THR A 336 1.15 -53.04 -38.48
C THR A 336 1.90 -54.27 -37.89
N ASN A 337 3.05 -54.61 -38.47
CA ASN A 337 3.88 -55.69 -37.98
C ASN A 337 3.04 -57.00 -37.83
N LEU A 338 2.39 -57.42 -38.92
CA LEU A 338 1.51 -58.59 -38.93
C LEU A 338 2.27 -59.91 -38.70
N THR A 339 1.67 -60.75 -37.84
CA THR A 339 2.17 -62.09 -37.57
C THR A 339 1.04 -63.10 -37.82
N TRP A 340 1.30 -64.11 -38.67
CA TRP A 340 0.32 -65.07 -39.13
C TRP A 340 0.46 -66.40 -38.42
N TYR A 341 -0.65 -67.10 -38.17
CA TYR A 341 -0.72 -68.36 -37.43
C TYR A 341 -1.75 -69.30 -38.04
N THR A 342 -1.53 -70.60 -37.81
CA THR A 342 -2.47 -71.66 -38.17
C THR A 342 -3.34 -72.09 -36.97
N THR A 343 -3.12 -71.53 -35.77
CA THR A 343 -3.82 -71.87 -34.54
C THR A 343 -4.36 -70.60 -33.87
N ALA A 344 -5.52 -70.69 -33.18
CA ALA A 344 -6.14 -69.59 -32.50
C ALA A 344 -5.27 -69.03 -31.33
N THR A 345 -4.58 -69.95 -30.66
CA THR A 345 -3.67 -69.64 -29.54
C THR A 345 -2.39 -70.48 -29.67
N GLY A 346 -1.28 -69.97 -29.13
CA GLY A 346 0.00 -70.65 -29.25
C GLY A 346 0.49 -70.80 -30.72
N GLY A 347 1.36 -71.78 -30.99
CA GLY A 347 1.96 -71.99 -32.30
C GLY A 347 3.08 -70.95 -32.63
N THR A 348 3.79 -71.26 -33.72
CA THR A 348 4.87 -70.42 -34.25
C THR A 348 4.29 -69.38 -35.23
N GLY A 349 4.51 -68.11 -34.99
CA GLY A 349 4.08 -67.01 -35.88
C GLY A 349 5.00 -66.87 -37.08
N SER A 350 4.44 -66.52 -38.23
CA SER A 350 5.14 -66.18 -39.46
C SER A 350 4.91 -64.78 -39.90
N ALA A 351 5.94 -64.08 -40.31
CA ALA A 351 5.80 -62.73 -40.90
C ALA A 351 5.23 -62.76 -42.32
N THR A 352 5.26 -63.99 -42.96
CA THR A 352 4.75 -64.18 -44.30
C THR A 352 3.31 -64.69 -44.27
N ALA A 353 2.43 -63.98 -44.99
CA ALA A 353 1.02 -64.40 -45.12
C ALA A 353 0.90 -65.81 -45.76
N PRO A 354 0.08 -66.71 -45.15
CA PRO A 354 -0.12 -68.04 -45.69
C PRO A 354 -0.95 -68.03 -46.99
N THR A 355 -0.60 -68.91 -47.90
CA THR A 355 -1.41 -69.18 -49.07
C THR A 355 -2.28 -70.43 -48.77
N PRO A 356 -3.62 -70.32 -48.79
CA PRO A 356 -4.50 -71.44 -48.48
C PRO A 356 -4.33 -72.62 -49.44
N ILE A 357 -4.46 -73.84 -48.91
CA ILE A 357 -4.49 -75.08 -49.71
C ILE A 357 -5.92 -75.33 -50.19
N THR A 358 -6.11 -75.46 -51.51
CA THR A 358 -7.42 -75.60 -52.15
C THR A 358 -7.67 -77.01 -52.68
N THR A 359 -6.75 -77.93 -52.49
CA THR A 359 -6.86 -79.32 -53.03
C THR A 359 -7.98 -80.15 -52.39
N THR A 360 -8.39 -79.79 -51.16
CA THR A 360 -9.42 -80.52 -50.42
C THR A 360 -10.57 -79.55 -50.09
N ALA A 361 -11.80 -79.87 -50.36
CA ALA A 361 -12.97 -79.13 -50.00
C ALA A 361 -13.17 -79.17 -48.47
N GLY A 362 -13.59 -78.00 -47.87
CA GLY A 362 -13.75 -77.84 -46.43
C GLY A 362 -13.46 -76.45 -45.98
N SER A 363 -13.48 -76.21 -44.66
CA SER A 363 -13.20 -74.91 -44.03
C SER A 363 -11.91 -75.02 -43.21
N THR A 364 -11.01 -74.04 -43.38
CA THR A 364 -9.76 -73.90 -42.62
C THR A 364 -9.67 -72.47 -42.04
N SER A 365 -9.32 -72.36 -40.75
CA SER A 365 -9.13 -71.08 -40.12
C SER A 365 -7.64 -70.75 -40.06
N TYR A 366 -7.32 -69.50 -40.42
CA TYR A 366 -6.03 -68.86 -40.23
C TYR A 366 -6.20 -67.68 -39.27
N TYR A 367 -5.13 -67.29 -38.65
CA TYR A 367 -5.17 -66.18 -37.63
C TYR A 367 -4.06 -65.18 -37.91
N VAL A 368 -4.34 -63.94 -37.65
CA VAL A 368 -3.36 -62.88 -37.81
C VAL A 368 -3.43 -61.94 -36.63
N SER A 369 -2.31 -61.59 -36.05
CA SER A 369 -2.14 -60.58 -35.04
C SER A 369 -1.34 -59.42 -35.60
N GLN A 370 -1.32 -58.31 -34.84
CA GLN A 370 -0.37 -57.23 -35.05
C GLN A 370 0.36 -56.92 -33.76
N THR A 371 1.55 -56.27 -33.86
CA THR A 371 2.44 -56.04 -32.74
C THR A 371 2.84 -54.58 -32.71
N ASN A 372 2.85 -53.96 -31.51
CA ASN A 372 3.46 -52.66 -31.22
C ASN A 372 4.61 -52.86 -30.22
N ASN A 373 5.18 -51.72 -29.72
CA ASN A 373 6.27 -51.73 -28.74
C ASN A 373 5.90 -52.36 -27.38
N CYS A 374 4.61 -52.59 -27.13
CA CYS A 374 4.10 -53.19 -25.89
C CYS A 374 3.76 -54.68 -26.03
N GLY A 375 3.84 -55.23 -27.22
CA GLY A 375 3.59 -56.65 -27.45
C GLY A 375 2.60 -56.92 -28.57
N GLU A 376 2.23 -58.18 -28.66
CA GLU A 376 1.32 -58.76 -29.68
C GLU A 376 -0.15 -58.59 -29.18
N GLY A 377 -1.00 -58.08 -30.06
CA GLY A 377 -2.44 -57.92 -29.81
C GLY A 377 -3.21 -59.21 -30.08
N PRO A 378 -4.54 -59.20 -29.90
CA PRO A 378 -5.42 -60.30 -30.18
C PRO A 378 -5.35 -60.72 -31.68
N ARG A 379 -5.56 -61.99 -31.93
CA ARG A 379 -5.62 -62.57 -33.31
C ARG A 379 -7.00 -62.32 -33.91
N ALA A 380 -7.03 -61.89 -35.16
CA ALA A 380 -8.21 -61.97 -36.02
C ALA A 380 -8.25 -63.32 -36.73
N ALA A 381 -9.43 -63.93 -36.80
CA ALA A 381 -9.63 -65.18 -37.49
C ALA A 381 -10.03 -64.92 -38.97
N ILE A 382 -9.43 -65.69 -39.89
CA ILE A 382 -9.78 -65.67 -41.30
C ILE A 382 -10.22 -67.06 -41.66
N ASN A 383 -11.50 -67.23 -41.94
CA ASN A 383 -12.03 -68.54 -42.40
C ASN A 383 -11.89 -68.65 -43.92
N VAL A 384 -11.27 -69.72 -44.37
CA VAL A 384 -11.11 -70.04 -45.79
C VAL A 384 -12.03 -71.20 -46.09
N ASN A 385 -12.96 -71.05 -46.99
CA ASN A 385 -13.92 -72.08 -47.44
C ASN A 385 -13.56 -72.49 -48.84
N VAL A 386 -13.31 -73.79 -48.99
CA VAL A 386 -13.07 -74.43 -50.30
C VAL A 386 -14.31 -75.26 -50.67
N THR A 387 -15.01 -74.85 -51.71
CA THR A 387 -16.21 -75.54 -52.21
C THR A 387 -15.78 -76.59 -53.20
N ALA A 388 -16.34 -77.78 -53.03
CA ALA A 388 -16.10 -78.89 -53.97
C ALA A 388 -16.52 -78.52 -55.41
N THR A 389 -15.72 -78.94 -56.38
CA THR A 389 -16.06 -78.76 -57.80
C THR A 389 -17.33 -79.63 -58.12
N PRO A 390 -18.39 -78.99 -58.63
CA PRO A 390 -19.57 -79.74 -59.01
C PRO A 390 -19.23 -80.86 -60.05
N ALA A 391 -19.87 -82.01 -59.97
CA ALA A 391 -19.78 -82.98 -60.97
C ALA A 391 -20.26 -82.44 -62.34
N ALA A 392 -19.65 -82.96 -63.45
CA ALA A 392 -20.09 -82.57 -64.79
C ALA A 392 -21.54 -82.95 -64.98
N PRO A 393 -22.32 -82.16 -65.71
CA PRO A 393 -23.71 -82.48 -66.03
C PRO A 393 -23.73 -83.89 -66.78
N THR A 394 -24.51 -84.84 -66.33
CA THR A 394 -24.75 -86.11 -66.99
C THR A 394 -26.07 -86.02 -67.77
N GLY A 395 -26.00 -86.25 -69.10
CA GLY A 395 -27.18 -86.40 -69.96
C GLY A 395 -27.17 -85.48 -71.18
N LEU A 396 -26.63 -85.97 -72.24
CA LEU A 396 -27.01 -85.63 -73.59
C LEU A 396 -27.76 -86.82 -74.18
#